data_e4e57bcf62d081487e57361d7665a3e0
#
_entry.id   e4e57bcf62d081487e57361d7665a3e0
#
_cell.length_a   1.000
_cell.length_b   1.000
_cell.length_c   1.000
_cell.angle_alpha   90.00
_cell.angle_beta   90.00
_cell.angle_gamma   90.00
#
_symmetry.space_group_name_H-M   'P 1'
#
loop_
_entity.id
_entity.type
_entity.pdbx_description
1 polymer ?
#
loop_
_entity_poly.entity_id
_entity_poly.type
_entity_poly.pdbx_seq_one_letter_code
_entity_poly.pdbx_strand_id
1 'polypeptide(L)'
;MKRMLVIAAAALTLVAHAQNFPGSKPISIVVPFAAGGPTDKVARDLGVAMSKTLPGSNFVVENVAGAGGTIGASKVARANPDGHTLLLFHIGMAATPALYRKLSYKPLEDFEYLGMVNDVPMTLIGKPQLPANTYRDFENYIRANAGKLNIAHAGLGSASHICGMLWQAQLQSKEAMTTIPFGGTAPAMNALVGGQVDVMCDQTTNTTGQIESGRVKAFAVTTAKPLSDHKLLKYYPSLQEMGMKGFDLTIWHGLYAPKGTPAAITTALNEAMKKALKDPEFIKKQEGLGALVVTDKRVEPAEHKKFVAAEIQKIKVAVDASGKYAD
;
A
#
# COMPACT_ATOMS: atom_id res chain seq x y z
N MET A 1 -42.38 -28.61 -7.04
CA MET A 1 -41.63 -28.65 -8.31
C MET A 1 -41.16 -27.27 -8.81
N LYS A 2 -41.95 -26.17 -8.73
CA LYS A 2 -41.49 -24.80 -9.21
C LYS A 2 -40.28 -24.19 -8.49
N ARG A 3 -40.07 -24.46 -7.20
CA ARG A 3 -38.92 -23.92 -6.42
C ARG A 3 -37.58 -24.58 -6.76
N MET A 4 -37.57 -25.86 -7.15
CA MET A 4 -36.35 -26.58 -7.56
C MET A 4 -35.83 -26.11 -8.95
N LEU A 5 -36.71 -25.72 -9.86
CA LEU A 5 -36.32 -25.24 -11.18
C LEU A 5 -35.62 -23.87 -11.13
N VAL A 6 -36.03 -23.00 -10.20
CA VAL A 6 -35.41 -21.65 -10.06
C VAL A 6 -33.97 -21.75 -9.50
N ILE A 7 -33.71 -22.67 -8.57
CA ILE A 7 -32.36 -22.88 -8.00
C ILE A 7 -31.43 -23.49 -9.07
N ALA A 8 -31.91 -24.40 -9.90
CA ALA A 8 -31.11 -24.99 -10.96
C ALA A 8 -30.75 -23.97 -12.06
N ALA A 9 -31.69 -23.06 -12.42
CA ALA A 9 -31.44 -22.01 -13.39
C ALA A 9 -30.43 -20.97 -12.90
N ALA A 10 -30.48 -20.61 -11.61
CA ALA A 10 -29.50 -19.69 -11.02
C ALA A 10 -28.09 -20.31 -10.95
N ALA A 11 -27.98 -21.61 -10.66
CA ALA A 11 -26.69 -22.32 -10.66
C ALA A 11 -26.08 -22.43 -12.06
N LEU A 12 -26.91 -22.67 -13.10
CA LEU A 12 -26.47 -22.72 -14.49
C LEU A 12 -25.98 -21.38 -15.03
N THR A 13 -26.59 -20.26 -14.63
CA THR A 13 -26.12 -18.92 -15.02
C THR A 13 -24.80 -18.53 -14.40
N LEU A 14 -24.53 -18.94 -13.15
CA LEU A 14 -23.24 -18.71 -12.48
C LEU A 14 -22.08 -19.48 -13.15
N VAL A 15 -22.31 -20.71 -13.59
CA VAL A 15 -21.32 -21.52 -14.30
C VAL A 15 -21.02 -20.94 -15.69
N ALA A 16 -22.03 -20.43 -16.40
CA ALA A 16 -21.86 -19.84 -17.74
C ALA A 16 -21.03 -18.54 -17.71
N HIS A 17 -21.11 -17.73 -16.64
CA HIS A 17 -20.28 -16.51 -16.49
C HIS A 17 -18.81 -16.84 -16.20
N ALA A 18 -18.53 -17.92 -15.47
CA ALA A 18 -17.15 -18.35 -15.20
C ALA A 18 -16.44 -18.90 -16.45
N GLN A 19 -17.16 -19.44 -17.41
CA GLN A 19 -16.59 -19.96 -18.66
C GLN A 19 -16.10 -18.87 -19.62
N ASN A 20 -16.58 -17.63 -19.50
CA ASN A 20 -16.23 -16.50 -20.38
C ASN A 20 -15.35 -15.43 -19.71
N PHE A 21 -14.83 -15.67 -18.50
CA PHE A 21 -13.93 -14.74 -17.85
C PHE A 21 -12.51 -14.84 -18.44
N PRO A 22 -11.85 -13.71 -18.78
CA PRO A 22 -12.25 -12.30 -18.53
C PRO A 22 -13.20 -11.71 -19.60
N GLY A 23 -13.46 -12.34 -20.73
CA GLY A 23 -14.25 -11.77 -21.82
C GLY A 23 -13.63 -10.48 -22.38
N SER A 24 -14.47 -9.59 -22.94
CA SER A 24 -14.03 -8.30 -23.52
C SER A 24 -14.11 -7.12 -22.54
N LYS A 25 -14.72 -7.31 -21.36
CA LYS A 25 -14.88 -6.25 -20.34
C LYS A 25 -13.54 -6.02 -19.66
N PRO A 26 -13.04 -4.75 -19.54
CA PRO A 26 -11.82 -4.46 -18.80
C PRO A 26 -11.91 -4.87 -17.33
N ILE A 27 -10.77 -5.25 -16.75
CA ILE A 27 -10.63 -5.51 -15.33
C ILE A 27 -10.05 -4.24 -14.68
N SER A 28 -10.83 -3.57 -13.84
CA SER A 28 -10.40 -2.37 -13.13
C SER A 28 -9.65 -2.76 -11.85
N ILE A 29 -8.41 -2.29 -11.71
CA ILE A 29 -7.68 -2.31 -10.44
C ILE A 29 -7.91 -0.96 -9.77
N VAL A 30 -8.75 -0.92 -8.75
CA VAL A 30 -8.97 0.26 -7.94
C VAL A 30 -7.77 0.48 -7.03
N VAL A 31 -7.18 1.66 -7.14
CA VAL A 31 -6.13 2.17 -6.25
C VAL A 31 -6.75 3.23 -5.36
N PRO A 32 -6.77 3.06 -4.02
CA PRO A 32 -7.50 3.95 -3.12
C PRO A 32 -6.73 5.24 -2.78
N PHE A 33 -5.88 5.72 -3.69
CA PHE A 33 -5.04 6.93 -3.57
C PHE A 33 -4.93 7.67 -4.90
N ALA A 34 -4.44 8.91 -4.84
CA ALA A 34 -4.18 9.73 -6.02
C ALA A 34 -3.21 9.04 -7.00
N ALA A 35 -3.42 9.28 -8.29
CA ALA A 35 -2.55 8.79 -9.36
C ALA A 35 -1.11 9.30 -9.20
N GLY A 36 -0.15 8.52 -9.72
CA GLY A 36 1.28 8.82 -9.67
C GLY A 36 1.96 8.48 -8.34
N GLY A 37 1.21 8.05 -7.31
CA GLY A 37 1.76 7.56 -6.06
C GLY A 37 2.30 6.12 -6.13
N PRO A 38 2.86 5.60 -5.02
CA PRO A 38 3.52 4.28 -5.00
C PRO A 38 2.57 3.14 -5.35
N THR A 39 1.38 3.09 -4.76
CA THR A 39 0.38 2.03 -5.02
C THR A 39 -0.13 2.09 -6.47
N ASP A 40 -0.26 3.29 -7.06
CA ASP A 40 -0.64 3.47 -8.47
C ASP A 40 0.43 2.89 -9.41
N LYS A 41 1.71 3.13 -9.13
CA LYS A 41 2.82 2.55 -9.91
C LYS A 41 2.83 1.02 -9.85
N VAL A 42 2.68 0.45 -8.65
CA VAL A 42 2.58 -1.00 -8.46
C VAL A 42 1.38 -1.57 -9.23
N ALA A 43 0.20 -0.93 -9.16
CA ALA A 43 -1.00 -1.37 -9.87
C ALA A 43 -0.82 -1.38 -11.39
N ARG A 44 -0.20 -0.33 -11.95
CA ARG A 44 0.04 -0.25 -13.41
C ARG A 44 1.04 -1.31 -13.88
N ASP A 45 2.15 -1.49 -13.15
CA ASP A 45 3.14 -2.51 -13.48
C ASP A 45 2.54 -3.92 -13.35
N LEU A 46 1.76 -4.18 -12.28
CA LEU A 46 1.07 -5.46 -12.09
C LEU A 46 0.03 -5.71 -13.20
N GLY A 47 -0.77 -4.71 -13.55
CA GLY A 47 -1.76 -4.81 -14.61
C GLY A 47 -1.14 -5.18 -15.96
N VAL A 48 -0.01 -4.55 -16.31
CA VAL A 48 0.75 -4.90 -17.52
C VAL A 48 1.25 -6.35 -17.47
N ALA A 49 1.83 -6.77 -16.34
CA ALA A 49 2.33 -8.14 -16.18
C ALA A 49 1.20 -9.18 -16.19
N MET A 50 0.07 -8.89 -15.51
CA MET A 50 -1.10 -9.78 -15.51
C MET A 50 -1.77 -9.87 -16.87
N SER A 51 -1.77 -8.82 -17.70
CA SER A 51 -2.28 -8.89 -19.07
C SER A 51 -1.52 -9.88 -19.96
N LYS A 52 -0.24 -10.11 -19.66
CA LYS A 52 0.56 -11.15 -20.36
C LYS A 52 0.19 -12.57 -19.92
N THR A 53 -0.35 -12.74 -18.72
CA THR A 53 -0.56 -14.03 -18.07
C THR A 53 -2.03 -14.47 -17.99
N LEU A 54 -2.98 -13.57 -18.27
CA LEU A 54 -4.41 -13.85 -18.38
C LEU A 54 -4.87 -13.47 -19.81
N PRO A 55 -4.88 -14.41 -20.74
CA PRO A 55 -5.22 -14.13 -22.14
C PRO A 55 -6.59 -13.49 -22.30
N GLY A 56 -6.68 -12.49 -23.18
CA GLY A 56 -7.90 -11.73 -23.43
C GLY A 56 -8.23 -10.66 -22.38
N SER A 57 -7.45 -10.56 -21.30
CA SER A 57 -7.68 -9.52 -20.28
C SER A 57 -7.12 -8.16 -20.72
N ASN A 58 -7.79 -7.11 -20.28
CA ASN A 58 -7.31 -5.73 -20.32
C ASN A 58 -7.42 -5.12 -18.92
N PHE A 59 -6.29 -4.89 -18.26
CA PHE A 59 -6.26 -4.28 -16.93
C PHE A 59 -6.16 -2.75 -17.05
N VAL A 60 -7.04 -2.04 -16.34
CA VAL A 60 -7.04 -0.58 -16.23
C VAL A 60 -6.94 -0.18 -14.77
N VAL A 61 -6.27 0.94 -14.49
CA VAL A 61 -6.13 1.44 -13.11
C VAL A 61 -7.11 2.58 -12.90
N GLU A 62 -7.91 2.49 -11.83
CA GLU A 62 -8.85 3.50 -11.39
C GLU A 62 -8.42 4.05 -10.02
N ASN A 63 -8.14 5.37 -9.94
CA ASN A 63 -7.76 6.01 -8.69
C ASN A 63 -8.99 6.57 -7.96
N VAL A 64 -9.27 6.05 -6.75
CA VAL A 64 -10.40 6.47 -5.89
C VAL A 64 -9.85 6.89 -4.53
N ALA A 65 -9.32 8.09 -4.48
CA ALA A 65 -8.63 8.62 -3.30
C ALA A 65 -9.60 9.09 -2.20
N GLY A 66 -9.11 9.10 -0.96
CA GLY A 66 -9.77 9.73 0.18
C GLY A 66 -9.78 8.88 1.44
N ALA A 67 -9.83 9.56 2.59
CA ALA A 67 -9.91 8.98 3.94
C ALA A 67 -8.91 7.82 4.16
N GLY A 68 -7.62 8.03 3.84
CA GLY A 68 -6.59 7.01 4.02
C GLY A 68 -6.77 5.73 3.19
N GLY A 69 -7.60 5.79 2.14
CA GLY A 69 -7.91 4.66 1.26
C GLY A 69 -9.26 3.99 1.53
N THR A 70 -9.97 4.39 2.59
CA THR A 70 -11.24 3.73 2.96
C THR A 70 -12.34 3.93 1.93
N ILE A 71 -12.35 5.05 1.17
CA ILE A 71 -13.34 5.32 0.13
C ILE A 71 -13.18 4.32 -1.02
N GLY A 72 -11.99 4.14 -1.54
CA GLY A 72 -11.72 3.19 -2.62
C GLY A 72 -11.95 1.74 -2.20
N ALA A 73 -11.50 1.35 -1.00
CA ALA A 73 -11.75 0.02 -0.46
C ALA A 73 -13.24 -0.27 -0.30
N SER A 74 -14.01 0.69 0.22
CA SER A 74 -15.46 0.59 0.37
C SER A 74 -16.20 0.48 -0.98
N LYS A 75 -15.70 1.17 -2.02
CA LYS A 75 -16.23 1.03 -3.39
C LYS A 75 -16.11 -0.42 -3.87
N VAL A 76 -14.92 -1.02 -3.70
CA VAL A 76 -14.70 -2.41 -4.15
C VAL A 76 -15.48 -3.41 -3.30
N ALA A 77 -15.56 -3.22 -1.97
CA ALA A 77 -16.36 -4.10 -1.11
C ALA A 77 -17.83 -4.21 -1.55
N ARG A 78 -18.36 -3.16 -2.21
CA ARG A 78 -19.75 -3.10 -2.72
C ARG A 78 -19.87 -3.33 -4.23
N ALA A 79 -18.78 -3.59 -4.92
CA ALA A 79 -18.81 -3.84 -6.36
C ALA A 79 -19.39 -5.22 -6.69
N ASN A 80 -19.83 -5.39 -7.94
CA ASN A 80 -20.29 -6.69 -8.42
C ASN A 80 -19.18 -7.74 -8.33
N PRO A 81 -19.45 -8.93 -7.76
CA PRO A 81 -18.45 -9.98 -7.60
C PRO A 81 -18.25 -10.79 -8.90
N ASP A 82 -17.98 -10.09 -10.01
CA ASP A 82 -17.83 -10.66 -11.35
C ASP A 82 -16.36 -10.77 -11.82
N GLY A 83 -15.40 -10.38 -10.95
CA GLY A 83 -13.97 -10.40 -11.24
C GLY A 83 -13.45 -9.19 -12.02
N HIS A 84 -14.32 -8.25 -12.42
CA HIS A 84 -13.92 -7.05 -13.19
C HIS A 84 -13.61 -5.81 -12.35
N THR A 85 -13.75 -5.90 -11.04
CA THR A 85 -13.36 -4.83 -10.10
C THR A 85 -12.49 -5.43 -9.02
N LEU A 86 -11.23 -5.05 -8.98
CA LEU A 86 -10.24 -5.50 -8.00
C LEU A 86 -9.76 -4.31 -7.17
N LEU A 87 -9.22 -4.57 -6.00
CA LEU A 87 -8.57 -3.57 -5.15
C LEU A 87 -7.09 -3.93 -5.01
N LEU A 88 -6.19 -3.00 -5.29
CA LEU A 88 -4.81 -3.08 -4.82
C LEU A 88 -4.67 -2.16 -3.61
N PHE A 89 -4.45 -2.75 -2.43
CA PHE A 89 -4.33 -2.00 -1.20
C PHE A 89 -3.17 -2.53 -0.35
N HIS A 90 -2.62 -1.67 0.46
CA HIS A 90 -1.44 -1.92 1.29
C HIS A 90 -1.81 -2.08 2.78
N ILE A 91 -0.85 -1.87 3.68
CA ILE A 91 -1.01 -1.94 5.14
C ILE A 91 -2.26 -1.22 5.67
N GLY A 92 -2.82 -0.26 4.91
CA GLY A 92 -4.11 0.37 5.22
C GLY A 92 -5.26 -0.63 5.41
N MET A 93 -5.24 -1.78 4.72
CA MET A 93 -6.21 -2.87 4.94
C MET A 93 -6.21 -3.36 6.41
N ALA A 94 -5.06 -3.35 7.05
CA ALA A 94 -4.91 -3.75 8.45
C ALA A 94 -5.01 -2.56 9.44
N ALA A 95 -4.65 -1.36 9.01
CA ALA A 95 -4.61 -0.18 9.89
C ALA A 95 -5.98 0.51 10.04
N THR A 96 -6.76 0.58 8.98
CA THR A 96 -8.05 1.31 9.00
C THR A 96 -9.07 0.75 10.00
N PRO A 97 -9.22 -0.58 10.22
CA PRO A 97 -10.15 -1.09 11.22
C PRO A 97 -9.77 -0.74 12.66
N ALA A 98 -8.49 -0.47 12.91
CA ALA A 98 -8.04 -0.01 14.22
C ALA A 98 -8.19 1.50 14.42
N LEU A 99 -8.12 2.30 13.34
CA LEU A 99 -8.07 3.75 13.40
C LEU A 99 -9.45 4.42 13.22
N TYR A 100 -10.35 3.82 12.44
CA TYR A 100 -11.68 4.39 12.14
C TYR A 100 -12.75 3.73 13.00
N ARG A 101 -13.47 4.50 13.81
CA ARG A 101 -14.60 3.99 14.60
C ARG A 101 -15.79 3.55 13.75
N LYS A 102 -15.97 4.17 12.59
CA LYS A 102 -17.04 3.88 11.61
C LYS A 102 -16.43 3.51 10.26
N LEU A 103 -15.91 2.29 10.14
CA LEU A 103 -15.42 1.77 8.88
C LEU A 103 -16.59 1.17 8.09
N SER A 104 -16.72 1.53 6.81
CA SER A 104 -17.82 1.14 5.93
C SER A 104 -17.63 -0.22 5.26
N TYR A 105 -16.59 -0.96 5.62
CA TYR A 105 -16.30 -2.33 5.17
C TYR A 105 -15.59 -3.11 6.28
N LYS A 106 -15.64 -4.43 6.16
CA LYS A 106 -14.96 -5.38 7.06
C LYS A 106 -13.81 -6.05 6.29
N PRO A 107 -12.55 -5.75 6.60
CA PRO A 107 -11.41 -6.27 5.85
C PRO A 107 -11.41 -7.79 5.64
N LEU A 108 -11.73 -8.56 6.66
CA LEU A 108 -11.67 -10.03 6.61
C LEU A 108 -12.95 -10.70 6.07
N GLU A 109 -14.06 -9.93 5.92
CA GLU A 109 -15.36 -10.49 5.56
C GLU A 109 -15.82 -10.06 4.16
N ASP A 110 -15.54 -8.82 3.74
CA ASP A 110 -16.11 -8.21 2.53
C ASP A 110 -15.24 -8.39 1.28
N PHE A 111 -14.13 -9.14 1.39
CA PHE A 111 -13.21 -9.37 0.28
C PHE A 111 -12.84 -10.84 0.11
N GLU A 112 -12.62 -11.24 -1.14
CA GLU A 112 -11.82 -12.39 -1.51
C GLU A 112 -10.36 -11.95 -1.66
N TYR A 113 -9.44 -12.66 -1.03
CA TYR A 113 -8.01 -12.40 -1.07
C TYR A 113 -7.41 -13.09 -2.29
N LEU A 114 -6.59 -12.38 -3.07
CA LEU A 114 -5.99 -12.93 -4.29
C LEU A 114 -4.48 -13.18 -4.16
N GLY A 115 -3.87 -12.70 -3.10
CA GLY A 115 -2.46 -12.87 -2.82
C GLY A 115 -1.71 -11.55 -2.62
N MET A 116 -0.53 -11.61 -2.02
CA MET A 116 0.37 -10.47 -1.86
C MET A 116 1.26 -10.29 -3.08
N VAL A 117 1.58 -9.05 -3.38
CA VAL A 117 2.31 -8.63 -4.60
C VAL A 117 3.77 -8.33 -4.29
N ASN A 118 4.02 -7.42 -3.37
CA ASN A 118 5.37 -6.97 -3.01
C ASN A 118 5.45 -6.47 -1.58
N ASP A 119 6.68 -6.37 -1.08
CA ASP A 119 7.07 -5.69 0.14
C ASP A 119 7.88 -4.45 -0.26
N VAL A 120 7.48 -3.27 0.23
CA VAL A 120 8.07 -1.99 -0.15
C VAL A 120 8.63 -1.28 1.09
N PRO A 121 9.94 -1.14 1.23
CA PRO A 121 10.55 -0.30 2.25
C PRO A 121 10.09 1.15 2.14
N MET A 122 10.26 1.92 3.20
CA MET A 122 10.02 3.35 3.17
C MET A 122 11.31 4.13 3.43
N THR A 123 11.29 5.42 3.11
CA THR A 123 12.36 6.36 3.39
C THR A 123 11.82 7.55 4.18
N LEU A 124 12.60 8.02 5.15
CA LEU A 124 12.41 9.35 5.73
C LEU A 124 13.06 10.37 4.81
N ILE A 125 12.27 11.31 4.33
CA ILE A 125 12.70 12.35 3.41
C ILE A 125 12.29 13.73 3.92
N GLY A 126 13.03 14.75 3.51
CA GLY A 126 12.75 16.15 3.80
C GLY A 126 12.81 17.01 2.54
N LYS A 127 12.23 18.20 2.63
CA LYS A 127 12.33 19.21 1.57
C LYS A 127 13.79 19.54 1.21
N PRO A 128 14.09 19.98 -0.01
CA PRO A 128 15.49 20.25 -0.44
C PRO A 128 16.23 21.24 0.44
N GLN A 129 15.51 22.23 0.98
CA GLN A 129 16.06 23.34 1.78
C GLN A 129 16.25 22.98 3.25
N LEU A 130 15.89 21.76 3.69
CA LEU A 130 16.01 21.35 5.09
C LEU A 130 17.51 21.38 5.50
N PRO A 131 17.88 22.06 6.63
CA PRO A 131 19.28 22.28 7.00
C PRO A 131 19.89 21.03 7.70
N ALA A 132 19.88 19.91 7.00
CA ALA A 132 20.45 18.64 7.44
C ALA A 132 20.98 17.86 6.25
N ASN A 133 22.09 17.14 6.40
CA ASN A 133 22.67 16.30 5.35
C ASN A 133 22.86 14.85 5.80
N THR A 134 22.86 14.58 7.08
CA THR A 134 22.91 13.25 7.68
C THR A 134 21.65 12.96 8.48
N TYR A 135 21.38 11.70 8.81
CA TYR A 135 20.25 11.37 9.69
C TYR A 135 20.40 12.03 11.06
N ARG A 136 21.61 12.09 11.61
CA ARG A 136 21.87 12.71 12.93
C ARG A 136 21.58 14.22 12.92
N ASP A 137 22.00 14.93 11.87
CA ASP A 137 21.67 16.35 11.73
C ASP A 137 20.17 16.56 11.59
N PHE A 138 19.52 15.68 10.79
CA PHE A 138 18.07 15.68 10.60
C PHE A 138 17.33 15.45 11.92
N GLU A 139 17.70 14.42 12.69
CA GLU A 139 17.08 14.12 13.97
C GLU A 139 17.25 15.29 14.96
N ASN A 140 18.44 15.86 15.07
CA ASN A 140 18.70 17.00 15.94
C ASN A 140 17.86 18.21 15.54
N TYR A 141 17.79 18.50 14.24
CA TYR A 141 16.99 19.60 13.72
C TYR A 141 15.49 19.41 14.01
N ILE A 142 14.97 18.20 13.77
CA ILE A 142 13.56 17.89 14.07
C ILE A 142 13.27 18.03 15.55
N ARG A 143 14.10 17.45 16.45
CA ARG A 143 13.92 17.54 17.91
C ARG A 143 13.88 19.00 18.40
N ALA A 144 14.68 19.87 17.80
CA ALA A 144 14.76 21.29 18.17
C ALA A 144 13.60 22.14 17.62
N ASN A 145 12.94 21.71 16.53
CA ASN A 145 11.99 22.54 15.79
C ASN A 145 10.62 21.87 15.54
N ALA A 146 10.33 20.69 16.10
CA ALA A 146 9.15 19.87 15.76
C ALA A 146 7.84 20.66 15.78
N GLY A 147 7.60 21.49 16.80
CA GLY A 147 6.39 22.31 16.92
C GLY A 147 6.20 23.36 15.79
N LYS A 148 7.23 23.61 14.99
CA LYS A 148 7.19 24.55 13.84
C LYS A 148 7.20 23.84 12.48
N LEU A 149 7.34 22.52 12.48
CA LEU A 149 7.49 21.71 11.28
C LEU A 149 6.22 20.92 10.96
N ASN A 150 6.05 20.62 9.67
CA ASN A 150 4.96 19.83 9.16
C ASN A 150 5.46 18.49 8.62
N ILE A 151 4.68 17.42 8.88
CA ILE A 151 4.87 16.10 8.26
C ILE A 151 3.67 15.76 7.39
N ALA A 152 3.93 15.47 6.11
CA ALA A 152 2.89 15.13 5.16
C ALA A 152 2.58 13.64 5.13
N HIS A 153 1.31 13.30 4.87
CA HIS A 153 0.87 11.91 4.69
C HIS A 153 -0.37 11.78 3.78
N ALA A 154 -0.67 10.57 3.30
CA ALA A 154 -1.76 10.27 2.37
C ALA A 154 -3.12 10.00 3.05
N GLY A 155 -3.37 10.65 4.18
CA GLY A 155 -4.57 10.44 5.01
C GLY A 155 -4.33 9.45 6.16
N LEU A 156 -5.22 9.50 7.14
CA LEU A 156 -5.15 8.66 8.36
C LEU A 156 -5.21 7.17 7.99
N GLY A 157 -4.33 6.34 8.56
CA GLY A 157 -4.24 4.92 8.24
C GLY A 157 -3.47 4.58 6.97
N SER A 158 -3.04 5.58 6.18
CA SER A 158 -2.14 5.35 5.05
C SER A 158 -0.75 4.89 5.50
N ALA A 159 0.02 4.29 4.60
CA ALA A 159 1.40 3.87 4.89
C ALA A 159 2.27 5.02 5.42
N SER A 160 2.21 6.18 4.78
CA SER A 160 2.96 7.37 5.20
C SER A 160 2.53 7.91 6.56
N HIS A 161 1.22 7.81 6.90
CA HIS A 161 0.73 8.17 8.23
C HIS A 161 1.29 7.22 9.30
N ILE A 162 1.18 5.91 9.09
CA ILE A 162 1.68 4.89 10.05
C ILE A 162 3.18 5.05 10.27
N CYS A 163 3.96 5.20 9.19
CA CYS A 163 5.40 5.42 9.31
C CYS A 163 5.72 6.69 10.11
N GLY A 164 5.12 7.82 9.75
CA GLY A 164 5.36 9.09 10.44
C GLY A 164 4.96 9.05 11.91
N MET A 165 3.86 8.37 12.24
CA MET A 165 3.39 8.18 13.62
C MET A 165 4.38 7.35 14.44
N LEU A 166 4.82 6.19 13.92
CA LEU A 166 5.76 5.30 14.61
C LEU A 166 7.14 5.95 14.80
N TRP A 167 7.62 6.66 13.76
CA TRP A 167 8.88 7.38 13.84
C TRP A 167 8.82 8.52 14.88
N GLN A 168 7.78 9.37 14.85
CA GLN A 168 7.63 10.45 15.84
C GLN A 168 7.51 9.92 17.27
N ALA A 169 6.85 8.78 17.48
CA ALA A 169 6.72 8.16 18.79
C ALA A 169 8.10 7.75 19.37
N GLN A 170 9.01 7.25 18.53
CA GLN A 170 10.37 6.90 18.97
C GLN A 170 11.32 8.10 19.03
N LEU A 171 11.03 9.14 18.26
CA LEU A 171 11.83 10.37 18.27
C LEU A 171 11.80 11.08 19.62
N GLN A 172 10.71 10.96 20.39
CA GLN A 172 10.57 11.56 21.74
C GLN A 172 10.88 13.06 21.79
N SER A 173 10.50 13.80 20.73
CA SER A 173 10.59 15.26 20.73
C SER A 173 9.60 15.87 21.74
N LYS A 174 9.93 17.05 22.32
CA LYS A 174 9.05 17.74 23.28
C LYS A 174 7.69 18.09 22.69
N GLU A 175 7.67 18.42 21.40
CA GLU A 175 6.48 18.76 20.63
C GLU A 175 6.35 17.81 19.44
N ALA A 176 5.12 17.58 18.95
CA ALA A 176 4.89 16.84 17.73
C ALA A 176 4.88 17.79 16.53
N MET A 177 5.29 17.30 15.37
CA MET A 177 5.08 18.01 14.11
C MET A 177 3.59 18.05 13.76
N THR A 178 3.15 19.13 13.10
CA THR A 178 1.80 19.21 12.54
C THR A 178 1.64 18.23 11.39
N THR A 179 0.63 17.35 11.44
CA THR A 179 0.36 16.38 10.38
C THR A 179 -0.55 16.98 9.31
N ILE A 180 -0.13 16.92 8.04
CA ILE A 180 -0.87 17.48 6.90
C ILE A 180 -1.34 16.34 5.98
N PRO A 181 -2.65 16.05 5.94
CA PRO A 181 -3.19 14.99 5.09
C PRO A 181 -3.37 15.44 3.63
N PHE A 182 -3.09 14.52 2.71
CA PHE A 182 -3.32 14.65 1.26
C PHE A 182 -4.14 13.45 0.75
N GLY A 183 -4.71 13.55 -0.44
CA GLY A 183 -5.42 12.44 -1.09
C GLY A 183 -4.53 11.29 -1.58
N GLY A 184 -3.21 11.39 -1.40
CA GLY A 184 -2.20 10.41 -1.76
C GLY A 184 -0.81 10.98 -1.58
N THR A 185 0.23 10.16 -1.69
CA THR A 185 1.62 10.62 -1.51
C THR A 185 2.17 11.35 -2.73
N ALA A 186 1.58 11.23 -3.92
CA ALA A 186 1.99 12.04 -5.07
C ALA A 186 1.75 13.56 -4.85
N PRO A 187 0.54 14.03 -4.48
CA PRO A 187 0.34 15.44 -4.13
C PRO A 187 1.14 15.87 -2.88
N ALA A 188 1.32 14.97 -1.88
CA ALA A 188 2.17 15.24 -0.72
C ALA A 188 3.65 15.45 -1.12
N MET A 189 4.17 14.64 -2.05
CA MET A 189 5.52 14.77 -2.60
C MET A 189 5.70 16.11 -3.34
N ASN A 190 4.71 16.54 -4.11
CA ASN A 190 4.75 17.84 -4.78
C ASN A 190 4.81 18.99 -3.76
N ALA A 191 4.04 18.89 -2.68
CA ALA A 191 4.09 19.85 -1.58
C ALA A 191 5.44 19.88 -0.87
N LEU A 192 6.08 18.70 -0.67
CA LEU A 192 7.41 18.57 -0.08
C LEU A 192 8.48 19.20 -0.96
N VAL A 193 8.50 18.87 -2.25
CA VAL A 193 9.42 19.45 -3.24
C VAL A 193 9.25 20.96 -3.34
N GLY A 194 8.01 21.45 -3.29
CA GLY A 194 7.68 22.88 -3.28
C GLY A 194 7.94 23.59 -1.95
N GLY A 195 8.39 22.89 -0.90
CA GLY A 195 8.68 23.48 0.41
C GLY A 195 7.45 23.84 1.24
N GLN A 196 6.24 23.44 0.83
CA GLN A 196 4.99 23.68 1.56
C GLN A 196 4.85 22.80 2.81
N VAL A 197 5.53 21.66 2.84
CA VAL A 197 5.69 20.78 4.00
C VAL A 197 7.16 20.45 4.17
N ASP A 198 7.56 19.98 5.35
CA ASP A 198 8.96 19.87 5.73
C ASP A 198 9.49 18.45 5.61
N VAL A 199 8.69 17.47 6.01
CA VAL A 199 9.09 16.07 6.18
C VAL A 199 8.01 15.15 5.65
N MET A 200 8.41 13.97 5.21
CA MET A 200 7.51 12.90 4.83
C MET A 200 8.19 11.55 5.05
N CYS A 201 7.42 10.54 5.40
CA CYS A 201 7.81 9.14 5.26
C CYS A 201 7.04 8.53 4.09
N ASP A 202 7.73 8.00 3.09
CA ASP A 202 7.05 7.44 1.93
C ASP A 202 7.78 6.23 1.36
N GLN A 203 7.06 5.42 0.60
CA GLN A 203 7.52 4.19 0.00
C GLN A 203 8.62 4.44 -1.04
N THR A 204 9.61 3.55 -1.07
CA THR A 204 10.75 3.63 -2.02
C THR A 204 10.30 3.72 -3.47
N THR A 205 9.19 3.06 -3.83
CA THR A 205 8.60 3.12 -5.18
C THR A 205 8.18 4.53 -5.63
N ASN A 206 8.02 5.46 -4.68
CA ASN A 206 7.77 6.88 -4.98
C ASN A 206 9.00 7.75 -4.75
N THR A 207 9.83 7.43 -3.76
CA THR A 207 10.93 8.31 -3.34
C THR A 207 12.22 8.11 -4.11
N THR A 208 12.52 6.90 -4.61
CA THR A 208 13.80 6.59 -5.28
C THR A 208 14.13 7.57 -6.41
N GLY A 209 13.19 7.81 -7.33
CA GLY A 209 13.41 8.76 -8.42
C GLY A 209 13.54 10.23 -7.97
N GLN A 210 12.88 10.61 -6.88
CA GLN A 210 12.99 11.97 -6.31
C GLN A 210 14.34 12.18 -5.61
N ILE A 211 14.84 11.14 -4.95
CA ILE A 211 16.17 11.13 -4.31
C ILE A 211 17.26 11.17 -5.40
N GLU A 212 17.14 10.32 -6.43
CA GLU A 212 18.10 10.24 -7.53
C GLU A 212 18.22 11.58 -8.30
N SER A 213 17.12 12.29 -8.45
CA SER A 213 17.08 13.61 -9.10
C SER A 213 17.39 14.78 -8.16
N GLY A 214 17.70 14.54 -6.88
CA GLY A 214 18.02 15.58 -5.89
C GLY A 214 16.84 16.50 -5.52
N ARG A 215 15.61 16.10 -5.83
CA ARG A 215 14.41 16.90 -5.55
C ARG A 215 13.95 16.83 -4.09
N VAL A 216 14.43 15.83 -3.34
CA VAL A 216 14.24 15.69 -1.90
C VAL A 216 15.55 15.23 -1.27
N LYS A 217 15.71 15.47 0.03
CA LYS A 217 16.78 14.87 0.84
C LYS A 217 16.26 13.60 1.49
N ALA A 218 17.02 12.51 1.40
CA ALA A 218 16.74 11.28 2.12
C ALA A 218 17.68 11.14 3.32
N PHE A 219 17.19 10.57 4.42
CA PHE A 219 17.93 10.49 5.68
C PHE A 219 18.08 9.06 6.20
N ALA A 220 17.05 8.22 6.05
CA ALA A 220 17.08 6.84 6.51
C ALA A 220 16.06 5.98 5.75
N VAL A 221 16.27 4.67 5.81
CA VAL A 221 15.29 3.65 5.42
C VAL A 221 14.63 3.03 6.65
N THR A 222 13.43 2.49 6.48
CA THR A 222 12.60 1.97 7.60
C THR A 222 12.76 0.49 7.86
N THR A 223 13.52 -0.22 7.03
CA THR A 223 13.83 -1.64 7.23
C THR A 223 14.77 -1.85 8.40
N ALA A 224 14.76 -3.05 9.00
CA ALA A 224 15.64 -3.40 10.12
C ALA A 224 17.13 -3.24 9.78
N LYS A 225 17.50 -3.41 8.51
CA LYS A 225 18.87 -3.25 7.99
C LYS A 225 18.86 -2.33 6.77
N PRO A 226 19.98 -1.68 6.43
CA PRO A 226 20.12 -0.91 5.19
C PRO A 226 19.82 -1.78 3.97
N LEU A 227 19.42 -1.13 2.88
CA LEU A 227 19.16 -1.79 1.59
C LEU A 227 20.46 -1.94 0.81
N SER A 228 21.38 -2.79 1.28
CA SER A 228 22.77 -2.92 0.80
C SER A 228 22.88 -3.23 -0.68
N ASP A 229 21.91 -3.97 -1.24
CA ASP A 229 21.91 -4.40 -2.63
C ASP A 229 21.31 -3.36 -3.58
N HIS A 230 20.63 -2.33 -3.06
CA HIS A 230 20.05 -1.30 -3.90
C HIS A 230 21.09 -0.23 -4.28
N LYS A 231 21.23 0.08 -5.57
CA LYS A 231 22.27 0.99 -6.11
C LYS A 231 22.33 2.37 -5.45
N LEU A 232 21.17 2.94 -5.06
CA LEU A 232 21.04 4.26 -4.47
C LEU A 232 20.77 4.19 -2.95
N LEU A 233 19.81 3.36 -2.51
CA LEU A 233 19.34 3.37 -1.13
C LEU A 233 20.35 2.77 -0.13
N LYS A 234 21.36 2.04 -0.59
CA LYS A 234 22.45 1.51 0.24
C LYS A 234 23.29 2.58 0.96
N TYR A 235 23.19 3.83 0.52
CA TYR A 235 23.91 4.95 1.16
C TYR A 235 23.17 5.55 2.36
N TYR A 236 21.96 5.09 2.67
CA TYR A 236 21.15 5.57 3.76
C TYR A 236 21.07 4.52 4.88
N PRO A 237 21.31 4.90 6.13
CA PRO A 237 21.22 3.98 7.26
C PRO A 237 19.78 3.50 7.48
N SER A 238 19.61 2.37 8.17
CA SER A 238 18.32 2.02 8.73
C SER A 238 18.05 2.84 10.00
N LEU A 239 16.78 3.10 10.29
CA LEU A 239 16.39 3.76 11.56
C LEU A 239 16.85 2.96 12.77
N GLN A 240 16.89 1.63 12.68
CA GLN A 240 17.37 0.76 13.74
C GLN A 240 18.86 0.96 14.02
N GLU A 241 19.70 1.09 12.98
CA GLU A 241 21.13 1.42 13.14
C GLU A 241 21.33 2.80 13.75
N MET A 242 20.40 3.72 13.52
CA MET A 242 20.44 5.06 14.09
C MET A 242 19.90 5.13 15.53
N GLY A 243 19.59 3.98 16.16
CA GLY A 243 19.23 3.88 17.56
C GLY A 243 17.73 3.71 17.83
N MET A 244 16.90 3.67 16.82
CA MET A 244 15.46 3.38 16.94
C MET A 244 15.24 1.87 17.06
N LYS A 245 15.44 1.34 18.26
CA LYS A 245 15.40 -0.12 18.52
C LYS A 245 14.05 -0.74 18.11
N GLY A 246 14.13 -1.83 17.36
CA GLY A 246 12.97 -2.56 16.88
C GLY A 246 12.17 -1.85 15.77
N PHE A 247 12.68 -0.76 15.23
CA PHE A 247 12.04 -0.12 14.08
C PHE A 247 12.27 -0.96 12.84
N ASP A 248 11.22 -1.61 12.38
CA ASP A 248 11.21 -2.39 11.15
C ASP A 248 9.82 -2.26 10.52
N LEU A 249 9.74 -1.45 9.47
CA LEU A 249 8.49 -1.18 8.77
C LEU A 249 8.69 -1.35 7.25
N THR A 250 8.00 -2.33 6.73
CA THR A 250 7.88 -2.56 5.28
C THR A 250 6.41 -2.55 4.90
N ILE A 251 6.07 -1.87 3.83
CA ILE A 251 4.70 -1.77 3.34
C ILE A 251 4.46 -2.89 2.34
N TRP A 252 3.48 -3.71 2.62
CA TRP A 252 3.05 -4.78 1.74
C TRP A 252 1.83 -4.37 0.91
N HIS A 253 1.74 -4.80 -0.34
CA HIS A 253 0.56 -4.65 -1.18
C HIS A 253 -0.10 -5.99 -1.41
N GLY A 254 -1.42 -6.04 -1.24
CA GLY A 254 -2.27 -7.18 -1.54
C GLY A 254 -3.30 -6.85 -2.62
N LEU A 255 -3.64 -7.87 -3.41
CA LEU A 255 -4.70 -7.82 -4.40
C LEU A 255 -5.96 -8.50 -3.85
N TYR A 256 -7.11 -7.86 -4.05
CA TYR A 256 -8.39 -8.31 -3.49
C TYR A 256 -9.51 -8.19 -4.54
N ALA A 257 -10.53 -9.04 -4.40
CA ALA A 257 -11.79 -8.93 -5.14
C ALA A 257 -12.97 -8.75 -4.17
N PRO A 258 -14.16 -8.30 -4.62
CA PRO A 258 -15.36 -8.26 -3.80
C PRO A 258 -15.71 -9.65 -3.26
N LYS A 259 -16.28 -9.70 -2.04
CA LYS A 259 -16.79 -10.94 -1.45
C LYS A 259 -17.84 -11.58 -2.33
N GLY A 260 -17.75 -12.91 -2.50
CA GLY A 260 -18.65 -13.68 -3.35
C GLY A 260 -18.22 -13.78 -4.83
N THR A 261 -17.04 -13.24 -5.18
CA THR A 261 -16.45 -13.51 -6.51
C THR A 261 -16.25 -15.02 -6.67
N PRO A 262 -16.76 -15.63 -7.76
CA PRO A 262 -16.74 -17.07 -7.98
C PRO A 262 -15.31 -17.68 -7.85
N ALA A 263 -15.20 -18.84 -7.24
CA ALA A 263 -13.92 -19.51 -7.02
C ALA A 263 -13.10 -19.73 -8.30
N ALA A 264 -13.74 -20.06 -9.42
CA ALA A 264 -13.06 -20.20 -10.70
C ALA A 264 -12.39 -18.89 -11.16
N ILE A 265 -13.03 -17.74 -10.91
CA ILE A 265 -12.49 -16.42 -11.25
C ILE A 265 -11.36 -16.03 -10.30
N THR A 266 -11.54 -16.21 -8.98
CA THR A 266 -10.48 -15.88 -8.02
C THR A 266 -9.24 -16.76 -8.22
N THR A 267 -9.41 -18.03 -8.57
CA THR A 267 -8.32 -18.92 -8.95
C THR A 267 -7.61 -18.44 -10.20
N ALA A 268 -8.34 -18.09 -11.28
CA ALA A 268 -7.74 -17.58 -12.50
C ALA A 268 -6.95 -16.28 -12.27
N LEU A 269 -7.49 -15.36 -11.47
CA LEU A 269 -6.81 -14.10 -11.11
C LEU A 269 -5.57 -14.33 -10.24
N ASN A 270 -5.64 -15.22 -9.24
CA ASN A 270 -4.48 -15.59 -8.41
C ASN A 270 -3.38 -16.23 -9.25
N GLU A 271 -3.71 -17.21 -10.11
CA GLU A 271 -2.72 -17.85 -10.99
C GLU A 271 -2.08 -16.86 -11.97
N ALA A 272 -2.89 -15.94 -12.54
CA ALA A 272 -2.36 -14.88 -13.40
C ALA A 272 -1.41 -13.97 -12.63
N MET A 273 -1.76 -13.57 -11.42
CA MET A 273 -0.91 -12.77 -10.54
C MET A 273 0.40 -13.52 -10.21
N LYS A 274 0.34 -14.78 -9.77
CA LYS A 274 1.52 -15.60 -9.46
C LYS A 274 2.48 -15.72 -10.63
N LYS A 275 1.96 -15.82 -11.86
CA LYS A 275 2.78 -15.79 -13.07
C LYS A 275 3.36 -14.42 -13.34
N ALA A 276 2.58 -13.35 -13.15
CA ALA A 276 3.02 -11.96 -13.31
C ALA A 276 4.15 -11.60 -12.33
N LEU A 277 4.10 -12.11 -11.10
CA LEU A 277 5.17 -11.92 -10.09
C LEU A 277 6.50 -12.62 -10.47
N LYS A 278 6.49 -13.49 -11.48
CA LYS A 278 7.68 -14.13 -12.04
C LYS A 278 8.14 -13.47 -13.36
N ASP A 279 7.44 -12.46 -13.85
CA ASP A 279 7.84 -11.69 -15.04
C ASP A 279 9.13 -10.92 -14.74
N PRO A 280 10.25 -11.17 -15.46
CA PRO A 280 11.52 -10.49 -15.22
C PRO A 280 11.44 -8.97 -15.37
N GLU A 281 10.57 -8.46 -16.24
CA GLU A 281 10.37 -7.03 -16.42
C GLU A 281 9.68 -6.41 -15.20
N PHE A 282 8.64 -7.07 -14.66
CA PHE A 282 7.98 -6.66 -13.43
C PHE A 282 8.96 -6.66 -12.25
N ILE A 283 9.69 -7.76 -12.04
CA ILE A 283 10.69 -7.88 -10.97
C ILE A 283 11.72 -6.75 -11.07
N LYS A 284 12.33 -6.57 -12.25
CA LYS A 284 13.35 -5.53 -12.48
C LYS A 284 12.83 -4.13 -12.17
N LYS A 285 11.58 -3.82 -12.53
CA LYS A 285 10.96 -2.52 -12.22
C LYS A 285 10.78 -2.34 -10.72
N GLN A 286 10.23 -3.35 -10.02
CA GLN A 286 9.98 -3.28 -8.58
C GLN A 286 11.29 -3.16 -7.78
N GLU A 287 12.28 -4.02 -8.07
CA GLU A 287 13.60 -3.99 -7.41
C GLU A 287 14.35 -2.70 -7.70
N GLY A 288 14.29 -2.19 -8.93
CA GLY A 288 14.88 -0.90 -9.29
C GLY A 288 14.30 0.29 -8.51
N LEU A 289 13.13 0.12 -7.93
CA LEU A 289 12.47 1.09 -7.03
C LEU A 289 12.63 0.72 -5.55
N GLY A 290 13.43 -0.28 -5.22
CA GLY A 290 13.68 -0.74 -3.85
C GLY A 290 12.56 -1.59 -3.24
N ALA A 291 11.61 -2.08 -4.05
CA ALA A 291 10.59 -3.01 -3.60
C ALA A 291 11.03 -4.46 -3.85
N LEU A 292 10.55 -5.38 -3.02
CA LEU A 292 10.80 -6.81 -3.16
C LEU A 292 9.51 -7.52 -3.57
N VAL A 293 9.56 -8.24 -4.69
CA VAL A 293 8.40 -9.04 -5.13
C VAL A 293 8.23 -10.23 -4.19
N VAL A 294 6.98 -10.49 -3.77
CA VAL A 294 6.68 -11.60 -2.86
C VAL A 294 6.84 -12.93 -3.61
N THR A 295 7.66 -13.83 -3.05
CA THR A 295 7.92 -15.17 -3.59
C THR A 295 7.57 -16.29 -2.62
N ASP A 296 7.18 -15.93 -1.39
CA ASP A 296 6.79 -16.87 -0.34
C ASP A 296 5.30 -17.23 -0.41
N LYS A 297 4.84 -18.04 0.57
CA LYS A 297 3.47 -18.54 0.63
C LYS A 297 2.39 -17.46 0.70
N ARG A 298 2.73 -16.19 0.99
CA ARG A 298 1.77 -15.07 1.01
C ARG A 298 1.19 -14.76 -0.38
N VAL A 299 1.70 -15.32 -1.45
CA VAL A 299 1.06 -15.30 -2.78
C VAL A 299 -0.23 -16.13 -2.83
N GLU A 300 -0.43 -17.04 -1.87
CA GLU A 300 -1.63 -17.87 -1.78
C GLU A 300 -2.75 -17.14 -1.01
N PRO A 301 -4.01 -17.20 -1.47
CA PRO A 301 -5.13 -16.47 -0.88
C PRO A 301 -5.31 -16.69 0.63
N ALA A 302 -5.21 -17.93 1.09
CA ALA A 302 -5.39 -18.28 2.50
C ALA A 302 -4.26 -17.71 3.40
N GLU A 303 -3.02 -17.77 2.94
CA GLU A 303 -1.87 -17.24 3.69
C GLU A 303 -1.86 -15.70 3.65
N HIS A 304 -2.27 -15.08 2.54
CA HIS A 304 -2.49 -13.64 2.47
C HIS A 304 -3.54 -13.19 3.50
N LYS A 305 -4.70 -13.85 3.56
CA LYS A 305 -5.75 -13.53 4.53
C LYS A 305 -5.27 -13.69 5.97
N LYS A 306 -4.57 -14.77 6.26
CA LYS A 306 -3.97 -15.04 7.58
C LYS A 306 -2.95 -13.97 7.98
N PHE A 307 -2.11 -13.56 7.04
CA PHE A 307 -1.13 -12.49 7.26
C PHE A 307 -1.84 -11.17 7.61
N VAL A 308 -2.84 -10.75 6.83
CA VAL A 308 -3.59 -9.51 7.09
C VAL A 308 -4.31 -9.57 8.44
N ALA A 309 -4.89 -10.72 8.81
CA ALA A 309 -5.53 -10.90 10.11
C ALA A 309 -4.53 -10.69 11.28
N ALA A 310 -3.31 -11.21 11.15
CA ALA A 310 -2.25 -11.01 12.14
C ALA A 310 -1.81 -9.54 12.22
N GLU A 311 -1.66 -8.86 11.07
CA GLU A 311 -1.31 -7.44 11.01
C GLU A 311 -2.40 -6.54 11.61
N ILE A 312 -3.69 -6.86 11.44
CA ILE A 312 -4.80 -6.15 12.10
C ILE A 312 -4.62 -6.18 13.62
N GLN A 313 -4.33 -7.35 14.21
CA GLN A 313 -4.15 -7.48 15.65
C GLN A 313 -2.91 -6.70 16.14
N LYS A 314 -1.81 -6.80 15.43
CA LYS A 314 -0.56 -6.09 15.74
C LYS A 314 -0.76 -4.57 15.72
N ILE A 315 -1.40 -4.03 14.68
CA ILE A 315 -1.65 -2.59 14.56
C ILE A 315 -2.67 -2.13 15.60
N LYS A 316 -3.71 -2.92 15.88
CA LYS A 316 -4.70 -2.59 16.91
C LYS A 316 -4.04 -2.36 18.27
N VAL A 317 -3.13 -3.23 18.69
CA VAL A 317 -2.38 -3.05 19.96
C VAL A 317 -1.62 -1.73 19.97
N ALA A 318 -0.95 -1.37 18.86
CA ALA A 318 -0.20 -0.13 18.76
C ALA A 318 -1.11 1.12 18.76
N VAL A 319 -2.26 1.06 18.10
CA VAL A 319 -3.23 2.16 18.06
C VAL A 319 -3.91 2.34 19.42
N ASP A 320 -4.36 1.26 20.06
CA ASP A 320 -4.98 1.31 21.39
C ASP A 320 -4.02 1.96 22.41
N ALA A 321 -2.73 1.62 22.36
CA ALA A 321 -1.70 2.23 23.19
C ALA A 321 -1.49 3.73 22.91
N SER A 322 -1.74 4.20 21.68
CA SER A 322 -1.57 5.61 21.29
C SER A 322 -2.80 6.48 21.59
N GLY A 323 -3.99 5.89 21.74
CA GLY A 323 -5.26 6.57 21.97
C GLY A 323 -5.74 7.44 20.80
N LYS A 324 -5.16 7.29 19.60
CA LYS A 324 -5.48 8.13 18.42
C LYS A 324 -6.43 7.40 17.47
N TYR A 325 -7.65 7.90 17.37
CA TYR A 325 -8.71 7.37 16.50
C TYR A 325 -9.23 8.46 15.56
N ALA A 326 -9.87 8.05 14.47
CA ALA A 326 -10.69 8.90 13.61
C ALA A 326 -12.18 8.64 13.88
N ASP A 327 -12.96 9.69 13.83
CA ASP A 327 -14.45 9.62 13.95
C ASP A 327 -15.11 9.29 12.61
#